data_eece6eff5fbb5dd63055dfbfa8c7f9b8
#
_entry.id   eece6eff5fbb5dd63055dfbfa8c7f9b8
#
_cell.length_a   1.000
_cell.length_b   1.000
_cell.length_c   1.000
_cell.angle_alpha   90.00
_cell.angle_beta   90.00
_cell.angle_gamma   90.00
#
_symmetry.space_group_name_H-M   'P 1'
#
loop_
_entity.id
_entity.type
_entity.pdbx_description
1 polymer ?
#
loop_
_entity_poly.entity_id
_entity_poly.type
_entity_poly.pdbx_seq_one_letter_code
_entity_poly.pdbx_strand_id
1 'polypeptide(L)'
;VVWLLKEIIILELSAMIIGMEKLLLKMMMKKESVSENIQKLLIRIEITRFFLTQRERYLFLFEYKNTAYKMWAEGLKKAGYATNPEYPTLLINLIEKYDLNRFDNEKVQQKNFYFAHSYGLPYLTGVGAFYLKKKSIYSTEINTSFVFSEANMGYHYELFSKFYAGTNAGIIYLPTKEKDFIPQIAGELIYKNKAILIRGGVQFPLQKMDYKLIPFLKLTYLLD
;
A
#
# COMPACT_ATOMS: atom_id res chain seq x y z
N VAL A 1 7.34 6.87 2.97
CA VAL A 1 8.09 7.77 2.06
C VAL A 1 9.21 8.44 2.83
N VAL A 2 8.95 9.07 3.98
CA VAL A 2 9.94 9.78 4.79
C VAL A 2 11.06 8.87 5.28
N TRP A 3 10.71 7.70 5.75
CA TRP A 3 11.68 6.67 6.14
C TRP A 3 12.53 6.21 4.96
N LEU A 4 11.92 6.07 3.76
CA LEU A 4 12.60 5.76 2.51
C LEU A 4 13.61 6.84 2.10
N LEU A 5 13.23 8.13 2.26
CA LEU A 5 14.10 9.26 1.95
C LEU A 5 15.27 9.38 2.92
N LYS A 6 15.09 9.06 4.21
CA LYS A 6 16.19 8.99 5.18
C LYS A 6 17.20 7.91 4.81
N GLU A 7 16.76 6.77 4.33
CA GLU A 7 17.65 5.70 3.86
C GLU A 7 18.37 6.07 2.56
N ILE A 8 17.69 6.76 1.64
CA ILE A 8 18.31 7.30 0.42
C ILE A 8 19.45 8.27 0.76
N ILE A 9 19.23 9.15 1.73
CA ILE A 9 20.22 10.14 2.17
C ILE A 9 21.40 9.45 2.86
N ILE A 10 21.16 8.44 3.69
CA ILE A 10 22.22 7.65 4.32
C ILE A 10 23.05 6.92 3.26
N LEU A 11 22.40 6.43 2.21
CA LEU A 11 23.06 5.76 1.08
C LEU A 11 23.85 6.73 0.19
N GLU A 12 23.32 7.90 -0.12
CA GLU A 12 24.02 8.91 -0.90
C GLU A 12 25.24 9.44 -0.16
N LEU A 13 25.17 9.65 1.13
CA LEU A 13 26.31 10.07 1.94
C LEU A 13 27.33 8.95 2.16
N SER A 14 26.92 7.72 2.30
CA SER A 14 27.83 6.56 2.30
C SER A 14 28.54 6.44 0.93
N ALA A 15 27.82 6.73 -0.15
CA ALA A 15 28.35 6.76 -1.50
C ALA A 15 29.36 7.89 -1.71
N MET A 16 29.09 9.07 -1.15
CA MET A 16 29.96 10.25 -1.19
C MET A 16 31.28 10.02 -0.42
N ILE A 17 31.21 9.36 0.73
CA ILE A 17 32.35 9.08 1.61
C ILE A 17 33.25 7.96 1.03
N ILE A 18 32.71 7.05 0.21
CA ILE A 18 33.45 5.90 -0.35
C ILE A 18 33.97 6.18 -1.79
N GLY A 19 33.80 7.39 -2.31
CA GLY A 19 34.19 7.70 -3.70
C GLY A 19 33.21 7.19 -4.76
N MET A 20 31.98 6.84 -4.35
CA MET A 20 30.92 6.33 -5.21
C MET A 20 30.19 7.44 -6.00
N GLU A 21 30.51 8.72 -5.77
CA GLU A 21 29.96 9.84 -6.53
C GLU A 21 30.19 9.66 -8.05
N LYS A 22 31.39 9.18 -8.43
CA LYS A 22 31.70 8.83 -9.83
C LYS A 22 30.86 7.65 -10.36
N LEU A 23 30.47 6.73 -9.49
CA LEU A 23 29.68 5.56 -9.90
C LEU A 23 28.19 5.93 -10.06
N LEU A 24 27.66 6.79 -9.18
CA LEU A 24 26.28 7.33 -9.28
C LEU A 24 26.14 8.24 -10.50
N LEU A 25 27.08 9.15 -10.74
CA LEU A 25 27.12 9.97 -11.95
C LEU A 25 27.23 9.10 -13.22
N LYS A 26 28.07 8.07 -13.20
CA LYS A 26 28.20 7.12 -14.31
C LYS A 26 26.96 6.28 -14.54
N MET A 27 26.20 5.94 -13.48
CA MET A 27 24.92 5.23 -13.55
C MET A 27 23.79 6.15 -14.03
N MET A 28 23.78 7.42 -13.64
CA MET A 28 22.82 8.42 -14.12
C MET A 28 23.06 8.80 -15.60
N MET A 29 24.30 8.76 -16.05
CA MET A 29 24.66 9.04 -17.45
C MET A 29 24.50 7.83 -18.38
N LYS A 30 24.39 6.61 -17.84
CA LYS A 30 24.08 5.42 -18.63
C LYS A 30 22.55 5.37 -18.80
N LYS A 31 22.12 5.20 -20.04
CA LYS A 31 20.71 5.18 -20.50
C LYS A 31 19.92 3.95 -19.96
N GLU A 32 19.97 3.74 -18.63
CA GLU A 32 19.14 2.71 -17.96
C GLU A 32 17.73 3.25 -17.74
N SER A 33 16.74 2.40 -17.85
CA SER A 33 15.34 2.81 -17.66
C SER A 33 15.13 3.35 -16.23
N VAL A 34 14.31 4.38 -16.06
CA VAL A 34 13.95 4.95 -14.74
C VAL A 34 13.47 3.86 -13.77
N SER A 35 12.76 2.86 -14.28
CA SER A 35 12.28 1.71 -13.52
C SER A 35 13.41 0.87 -12.93
N GLU A 36 14.47 0.64 -13.67
CA GLU A 36 15.62 -0.17 -13.22
C GLU A 36 16.44 0.56 -12.15
N ASN A 37 16.60 1.87 -12.28
CA ASN A 37 17.25 2.69 -11.27
C ASN A 37 16.47 2.74 -9.96
N ILE A 38 15.15 2.82 -10.02
CA ILE A 38 14.27 2.75 -8.83
C ILE A 38 14.39 1.39 -8.15
N GLN A 39 14.42 0.29 -8.91
CA GLN A 39 14.58 -1.05 -8.33
C GLN A 39 15.93 -1.21 -7.62
N LYS A 40 17.02 -0.77 -8.24
CA LYS A 40 18.36 -0.78 -7.62
C LYS A 40 18.39 0.04 -6.33
N LEU A 41 17.74 1.19 -6.31
CA LEU A 41 17.61 2.03 -5.12
C LEU A 41 16.85 1.31 -3.99
N LEU A 42 15.70 0.71 -4.30
CA LEU A 42 14.89 -0.03 -3.32
C LEU A 42 15.67 -1.20 -2.71
N ILE A 43 16.41 -1.95 -3.51
CA ILE A 43 17.27 -3.04 -3.03
C ILE A 43 18.34 -2.52 -2.06
N ARG A 44 19.00 -1.40 -2.37
CA ARG A 44 20.00 -0.79 -1.48
C ARG A 44 19.40 -0.35 -0.15
N ILE A 45 18.20 0.24 -0.16
CA ILE A 45 17.46 0.63 1.03
C ILE A 45 17.19 -0.59 1.93
N GLU A 46 16.73 -1.70 1.36
CA GLU A 46 16.47 -2.93 2.11
C GLU A 46 17.75 -3.53 2.71
N ILE A 47 18.85 -3.52 1.97
CA ILE A 47 20.15 -4.00 2.46
C ILE A 47 20.63 -3.14 3.65
N THR A 48 20.54 -1.81 3.55
CA THR A 48 20.95 -0.92 4.64
C THR A 48 20.08 -1.09 5.87
N ARG A 49 18.77 -1.21 5.68
CA ARG A 49 17.83 -1.52 6.75
C ARG A 49 18.19 -2.80 7.47
N PHE A 50 18.39 -3.88 6.71
CA PHE A 50 18.78 -5.17 7.26
C PHE A 50 20.07 -5.05 8.06
N PHE A 51 21.09 -4.36 7.52
CA PHE A 51 22.37 -4.15 8.18
C PHE A 51 22.22 -3.44 9.54
N LEU A 52 21.40 -2.39 9.62
CA LEU A 52 21.19 -1.63 10.85
C LEU A 52 20.36 -2.41 11.88
N THR A 53 19.37 -3.20 11.44
CA THR A 53 18.48 -3.96 12.33
C THR A 53 19.13 -5.22 12.90
N GLN A 54 20.12 -5.80 12.22
CA GLN A 54 20.77 -7.05 12.64
C GLN A 54 21.94 -6.85 13.59
N ARG A 55 22.35 -5.61 13.85
CA ARG A 55 23.52 -5.34 14.71
C ARG A 55 23.12 -4.60 15.96
N GLU A 56 23.35 -5.19 17.12
CA GLU A 56 23.00 -4.66 18.44
C GLU A 56 23.47 -3.22 18.67
N ARG A 57 24.66 -2.86 18.19
CA ARG A 57 25.22 -1.49 18.33
C ARG A 57 24.39 -0.39 17.69
N TYR A 58 23.43 -0.71 16.80
CA TYR A 58 22.52 0.24 16.16
C TYR A 58 21.10 0.21 16.74
N LEU A 59 20.75 -0.76 17.58
CA LEU A 59 19.37 -0.95 18.05
C LEU A 59 18.83 0.27 18.77
N PHE A 60 19.66 0.97 19.56
CA PHE A 60 19.26 2.17 20.28
C PHE A 60 18.78 3.30 19.35
N LEU A 61 19.18 3.30 18.06
CA LEU A 61 18.71 4.28 17.09
C LEU A 61 17.21 4.17 16.83
N PHE A 62 16.66 2.96 16.95
CA PHE A 62 15.23 2.70 16.71
C PHE A 62 14.34 3.16 17.86
N GLU A 63 14.91 3.55 18.99
CA GLU A 63 14.21 4.21 20.10
C GLU A 63 13.93 5.69 19.79
N TYR A 64 14.69 6.28 18.85
CA TYR A 64 14.46 7.66 18.44
C TYR A 64 13.22 7.78 17.57
N LYS A 65 12.52 8.91 17.71
CA LYS A 65 11.41 9.21 16.79
C LYS A 65 11.91 9.28 15.36
N ASN A 66 11.12 8.78 14.42
CA ASN A 66 11.48 8.80 13.00
C ASN A 66 11.70 10.21 12.43
N THR A 67 11.17 11.24 13.10
CA THR A 67 11.34 12.66 12.75
C THR A 67 12.60 13.28 13.35
N ALA A 68 13.29 12.58 14.25
CA ALA A 68 14.44 13.10 14.98
C ALA A 68 15.75 12.88 14.19
N TYR A 69 15.82 13.37 12.95
CA TYR A 69 16.97 13.14 12.05
C TYR A 69 18.32 13.59 12.61
N LYS A 70 18.36 14.66 13.44
CA LYS A 70 19.59 15.12 14.11
C LYS A 70 20.11 14.06 15.08
N MET A 71 19.24 13.51 15.91
CA MET A 71 19.60 12.44 16.85
C MET A 71 20.02 11.16 16.10
N TRP A 72 19.39 10.85 14.98
CA TRP A 72 19.78 9.74 14.13
C TRP A 72 21.19 9.94 13.55
N ALA A 73 21.51 11.13 13.04
CA ALA A 73 22.82 11.46 12.48
C ALA A 73 23.94 11.32 13.52
N GLU A 74 23.73 11.87 14.72
CA GLU A 74 24.68 11.77 15.83
C GLU A 74 24.80 10.33 16.33
N GLY A 75 23.69 9.63 16.46
CA GLY A 75 23.63 8.24 16.89
C GLY A 75 24.37 7.30 15.94
N LEU A 76 24.25 7.48 14.64
CA LEU A 76 25.01 6.72 13.63
C LEU A 76 26.50 6.91 13.80
N LYS A 77 26.95 8.14 14.04
CA LYS A 77 28.36 8.43 14.33
C LYS A 77 28.82 7.74 15.60
N LYS A 78 28.03 7.85 16.69
CA LYS A 78 28.31 7.22 17.99
C LYS A 78 28.40 5.70 17.88
N ALA A 79 27.54 5.09 17.05
CA ALA A 79 27.55 3.66 16.77
C ALA A 79 28.72 3.21 15.87
N GLY A 80 29.58 4.12 15.42
CA GLY A 80 30.72 3.81 14.56
C GLY A 80 30.34 3.47 13.11
N TYR A 81 29.20 3.99 12.64
CA TYR A 81 28.77 3.82 11.25
C TYR A 81 29.70 4.53 10.26
N ALA A 82 30.18 5.73 10.62
CA ALA A 82 31.10 6.52 9.82
C ALA A 82 32.36 6.89 10.59
N THR A 83 33.52 6.82 9.95
CA THR A 83 34.81 7.23 10.54
C THR A 83 34.98 8.74 10.55
N ASN A 84 34.42 9.47 9.56
CA ASN A 84 34.50 10.90 9.45
C ASN A 84 33.81 11.58 10.67
N PRO A 85 34.52 12.46 11.45
CA PRO A 85 33.93 13.18 12.56
C PRO A 85 32.82 14.14 12.15
N GLU A 86 32.86 14.71 10.95
CA GLU A 86 31.87 15.65 10.43
C GLU A 86 30.63 14.99 9.84
N TYR A 87 30.56 13.66 9.83
CA TYR A 87 29.45 12.90 9.24
C TYR A 87 28.06 13.39 9.69
N PRO A 88 27.79 13.62 11.00
CA PRO A 88 26.49 14.13 11.43
C PRO A 88 26.16 15.49 10.84
N THR A 89 27.12 16.40 10.82
CA THR A 89 26.94 17.76 10.30
C THR A 89 26.65 17.76 8.81
N LEU A 90 27.38 16.95 8.06
CA LEU A 90 27.16 16.78 6.61
C LEU A 90 25.77 16.23 6.32
N LEU A 91 25.34 15.22 7.08
CA LEU A 91 24.02 14.63 6.94
C LEU A 91 22.90 15.62 7.28
N ILE A 92 23.01 16.34 8.38
CA ILE A 92 22.05 17.36 8.79
C ILE A 92 21.95 18.46 7.75
N ASN A 93 23.10 19.00 7.29
CA ASN A 93 23.15 20.05 6.26
C ASN A 93 22.48 19.59 4.94
N LEU A 94 22.63 18.34 4.56
CA LEU A 94 21.98 17.79 3.36
C LEU A 94 20.46 17.75 3.53
N ILE A 95 19.97 17.25 4.68
CA ILE A 95 18.55 17.19 4.99
C ILE A 95 17.94 18.59 4.98
N GLU A 96 18.64 19.56 5.57
CA GLU A 96 18.17 20.95 5.64
C GLU A 96 18.28 21.67 4.28
N LYS A 97 19.37 21.47 3.52
CA LYS A 97 19.56 22.05 2.17
C LYS A 97 18.47 21.67 1.19
N TYR A 98 17.99 20.41 1.23
CA TYR A 98 16.95 19.91 0.35
C TYR A 98 15.56 19.90 1.00
N ASP A 99 15.42 20.50 2.20
CA ASP A 99 14.17 20.58 2.95
C ASP A 99 13.47 19.21 3.11
N LEU A 100 14.27 18.16 3.35
CA LEU A 100 13.76 16.79 3.39
C LEU A 100 12.95 16.49 4.66
N ASN A 101 13.12 17.28 5.72
CA ASN A 101 12.36 17.23 6.97
C ASN A 101 10.87 17.58 6.75
N ARG A 102 10.51 18.33 5.70
CA ARG A 102 9.11 18.61 5.34
C ARG A 102 8.30 17.33 5.16
N PHE A 103 8.90 16.28 4.61
CA PHE A 103 8.24 14.98 4.42
C PHE A 103 7.98 14.23 5.73
N ASP A 104 8.62 14.61 6.83
CA ASP A 104 8.33 14.08 8.17
C ASP A 104 6.99 14.63 8.70
N ASN A 105 6.63 15.84 8.32
CA ASN A 105 5.40 16.52 8.71
C ASN A 105 4.26 16.28 7.72
N GLU A 106 4.57 15.90 6.49
CA GLU A 106 3.56 15.38 5.59
C GLU A 106 3.02 14.08 6.20
N LYS A 107 1.94 14.19 6.96
CA LYS A 107 1.02 13.05 7.08
C LYS A 107 0.76 12.68 5.63
N VAL A 108 1.32 11.56 5.17
CA VAL A 108 0.88 10.93 3.94
C VAL A 108 -0.63 10.83 4.13
N GLN A 109 -1.37 11.74 3.53
CA GLN A 109 -2.81 11.65 3.50
C GLN A 109 -3.05 10.37 2.70
N GLN A 110 -3.14 9.25 3.43
CA GLN A 110 -3.56 8.02 2.81
C GLN A 110 -4.96 8.35 2.29
N LYS A 111 -5.04 8.46 0.98
CA LYS A 111 -6.33 8.55 0.33
C LYS A 111 -7.12 7.35 0.83
N ASN A 112 -8.18 7.62 1.53
CA ASN A 112 -9.00 6.57 2.15
C ASN A 112 -10.18 6.21 1.25
N PHE A 113 -10.54 7.09 0.33
CA PHE A 113 -11.67 6.93 -0.57
C PHE A 113 -11.20 6.69 -1.99
N TYR A 114 -11.73 5.65 -2.62
CA TYR A 114 -11.40 5.21 -3.97
C TYR A 114 -12.68 4.93 -4.75
N PHE A 115 -12.74 5.34 -5.99
CA PHE A 115 -13.63 4.73 -6.95
C PHE A 115 -13.04 3.38 -7.38
N ALA A 116 -13.90 2.49 -7.86
CA ALA A 116 -13.42 1.17 -8.24
C ALA A 116 -14.17 0.64 -9.45
N HIS A 117 -13.48 -0.17 -10.21
CA HIS A 117 -14.05 -0.96 -11.30
C HIS A 117 -13.77 -2.43 -11.04
N SER A 118 -14.81 -3.25 -11.16
CA SER A 118 -14.78 -4.68 -10.85
C SER A 118 -15.12 -5.51 -12.07
N TYR A 119 -14.46 -6.66 -12.20
CA TYR A 119 -14.77 -7.70 -13.17
C TYR A 119 -14.86 -9.05 -12.47
N GLY A 120 -15.72 -9.94 -12.91
CA GLY A 120 -15.78 -11.27 -12.31
C GLY A 120 -16.99 -12.09 -12.70
N LEU A 121 -17.19 -13.17 -12.01
CA LEU A 121 -18.33 -14.08 -12.17
C LEU A 121 -19.16 -14.07 -10.88
N PRO A 122 -20.49 -14.15 -10.98
CA PRO A 122 -21.32 -14.21 -12.22
C PRO A 122 -21.58 -12.84 -12.84
N TYR A 123 -21.00 -11.75 -12.27
CA TYR A 123 -21.11 -10.38 -12.78
C TYR A 123 -19.97 -10.13 -13.76
N LEU A 124 -20.28 -9.58 -14.93
CA LEU A 124 -19.25 -9.25 -15.92
C LEU A 124 -18.47 -8.01 -15.54
N THR A 125 -19.17 -7.00 -15.04
CA THR A 125 -18.58 -5.71 -14.69
C THR A 125 -19.31 -5.07 -13.53
N GLY A 126 -18.62 -4.21 -12.81
CA GLY A 126 -19.18 -3.41 -11.73
C GLY A 126 -18.40 -2.12 -11.53
N VAL A 127 -19.07 -1.14 -10.94
CA VAL A 127 -18.48 0.11 -10.48
C VAL A 127 -18.86 0.34 -9.04
N GLY A 128 -17.97 0.99 -8.29
CA GLY A 128 -18.24 1.21 -6.88
C GLY A 128 -17.33 2.24 -6.26
N ALA A 129 -17.55 2.43 -4.96
CA ALA A 129 -16.75 3.27 -4.10
C ALA A 129 -16.29 2.47 -2.88
N PHE A 130 -15.03 2.65 -2.52
CA PHE A 130 -14.37 1.96 -1.41
C PHE A 130 -13.79 2.99 -0.45
N TYR A 131 -14.10 2.84 0.83
CA TYR A 131 -13.50 3.63 1.89
C TYR A 131 -12.64 2.72 2.78
N LEU A 132 -11.32 2.95 2.77
CA LEU A 132 -10.34 2.18 3.51
C LEU A 132 -9.93 2.96 4.76
N LYS A 133 -10.18 2.40 5.94
CA LYS A 133 -9.83 3.02 7.22
C LYS A 133 -9.12 2.04 8.13
N LYS A 134 -7.82 2.24 8.36
CA LYS A 134 -7.00 1.33 9.20
C LYS A 134 -7.13 -0.13 8.73
N LYS A 135 -7.84 -0.96 9.52
CA LYS A 135 -8.06 -2.38 9.30
C LYS A 135 -9.43 -2.69 8.67
N SER A 136 -10.17 -1.68 8.23
CA SER A 136 -11.53 -1.85 7.71
C SER A 136 -11.66 -1.37 6.27
N ILE A 137 -12.46 -2.09 5.49
CA ILE A 137 -12.89 -1.71 4.15
C ILE A 137 -14.42 -1.61 4.15
N TYR A 138 -14.92 -0.46 3.76
CA TYR A 138 -16.33 -0.21 3.47
C TYR A 138 -16.47 -0.10 1.97
N SER A 139 -17.48 -0.74 1.41
CA SER A 139 -17.71 -0.72 -0.03
C SER A 139 -19.18 -0.47 -0.37
N THR A 140 -19.41 0.15 -1.50
CA THR A 140 -20.71 0.17 -2.17
C THR A 140 -20.46 -0.05 -3.65
N GLU A 141 -21.23 -0.94 -4.27
CA GLU A 141 -21.04 -1.33 -5.67
C GLU A 141 -22.35 -1.57 -6.37
N ILE A 142 -22.33 -1.32 -7.66
CA ILE A 142 -23.33 -1.77 -8.62
C ILE A 142 -22.61 -2.70 -9.60
N ASN A 143 -23.05 -3.94 -9.68
CA ASN A 143 -22.52 -4.95 -10.55
C ASN A 143 -23.61 -5.39 -11.57
N THR A 144 -23.23 -5.71 -12.77
CA THR A 144 -24.15 -6.13 -13.80
C THR A 144 -23.62 -7.30 -14.63
N SER A 145 -24.54 -8.09 -15.12
CA SER A 145 -24.33 -9.15 -16.09
C SER A 145 -25.38 -9.07 -17.19
N PHE A 146 -25.37 -10.00 -18.13
CA PHE A 146 -26.42 -10.07 -19.17
C PHE A 146 -27.80 -10.49 -18.62
N VAL A 147 -27.83 -11.07 -17.41
CA VAL A 147 -29.05 -11.70 -16.87
C VAL A 147 -29.61 -10.90 -15.70
N PHE A 148 -28.75 -10.31 -14.87
CA PHE A 148 -29.15 -9.63 -13.64
C PHE A 148 -28.14 -8.56 -13.23
N SER A 149 -28.61 -7.64 -12.41
CA SER A 149 -27.78 -6.60 -11.80
C SER A 149 -27.88 -6.68 -10.28
N GLU A 150 -26.92 -6.11 -9.59
CA GLU A 150 -26.84 -6.10 -8.13
C GLU A 150 -26.39 -4.72 -7.65
N ALA A 151 -27.02 -4.25 -6.59
CA ALA A 151 -26.49 -3.15 -5.79
C ALA A 151 -26.24 -3.64 -4.37
N ASN A 152 -25.03 -3.42 -3.85
CA ASN A 152 -24.67 -3.89 -2.51
C ASN A 152 -23.83 -2.88 -1.74
N MET A 153 -23.82 -3.07 -0.41
CA MET A 153 -22.94 -2.42 0.54
C MET A 153 -22.21 -3.49 1.35
N GLY A 154 -20.94 -3.27 1.63
CA GLY A 154 -20.10 -4.23 2.34
C GLY A 154 -19.25 -3.61 3.44
N TYR A 155 -18.98 -4.45 4.45
CA TYR A 155 -18.02 -4.18 5.50
C TYR A 155 -17.09 -5.38 5.67
N HIS A 156 -15.77 -5.10 5.65
CA HIS A 156 -14.73 -6.11 5.78
C HIS A 156 -13.68 -5.66 6.79
N TYR A 157 -13.18 -6.60 7.56
CA TYR A 157 -12.14 -6.37 8.56
C TYR A 157 -10.90 -7.21 8.25
N GLU A 158 -9.71 -6.63 8.46
CA GLU A 158 -8.42 -7.29 8.24
C GLU A 158 -8.20 -8.37 9.29
N LEU A 159 -8.13 -9.62 8.85
CA LEU A 159 -7.81 -10.77 9.70
C LEU A 159 -6.30 -10.88 9.93
N PHE A 160 -5.54 -10.78 8.85
CA PHE A 160 -4.08 -10.75 8.84
C PHE A 160 -3.59 -10.02 7.59
N SER A 161 -2.32 -9.63 7.56
CA SER A 161 -1.77 -8.76 6.51
C SER A 161 -2.32 -9.03 5.11
N LYS A 162 -2.98 -8.05 4.51
CA LYS A 162 -3.59 -8.06 3.16
C LYS A 162 -4.86 -8.92 2.99
N PHE A 163 -5.26 -9.69 4.00
CA PHE A 163 -6.46 -10.53 3.95
C PHE A 163 -7.56 -9.96 4.83
N TYR A 164 -8.74 -9.79 4.25
CA TYR A 164 -9.93 -9.26 4.90
C TYR A 164 -11.06 -10.26 4.76
N ALA A 165 -11.92 -10.33 5.77
CA ALA A 165 -13.18 -11.05 5.71
C ALA A 165 -14.33 -10.13 6.14
N GLY A 166 -15.48 -10.34 5.55
CA GLY A 166 -16.63 -9.52 5.84
C GLY A 166 -17.91 -9.99 5.18
N THR A 167 -18.87 -9.09 5.22
CA THR A 167 -20.21 -9.36 4.70
C THR A 167 -20.68 -8.21 3.81
N ASN A 168 -21.52 -8.57 2.83
CA ASN A 168 -22.23 -7.62 2.00
C ASN A 168 -23.73 -7.84 2.18
N ALA A 169 -24.49 -6.76 2.10
CA ALA A 169 -25.94 -6.78 2.00
C ALA A 169 -26.37 -5.97 0.77
N GLY A 170 -27.38 -6.44 0.07
CA GLY A 170 -27.78 -5.77 -1.18
C GLY A 170 -29.06 -6.32 -1.78
N ILE A 171 -29.27 -5.93 -3.02
CA ILE A 171 -30.46 -6.28 -3.79
C ILE A 171 -30.01 -6.77 -5.15
N ILE A 172 -30.48 -7.94 -5.57
CA ILE A 172 -30.36 -8.45 -6.95
C ILE A 172 -31.60 -8.00 -7.71
N TYR A 173 -31.41 -7.45 -8.90
CA TYR A 173 -32.45 -7.11 -9.86
C TYR A 173 -32.48 -8.11 -11.00
N LEU A 174 -33.63 -8.75 -11.23
CA LEU A 174 -33.91 -9.74 -12.26
C LEU A 174 -35.04 -9.26 -13.17
N PRO A 175 -34.76 -8.68 -14.34
CA PRO A 175 -35.78 -8.05 -15.20
C PRO A 175 -36.76 -9.06 -15.85
N THR A 176 -36.55 -10.38 -15.66
CA THR A 176 -37.35 -11.42 -16.34
C THR A 176 -38.29 -12.19 -15.41
N LYS A 177 -38.38 -11.82 -14.14
CA LYS A 177 -39.21 -12.53 -13.14
C LYS A 177 -40.29 -11.61 -12.53
N GLU A 178 -41.39 -12.18 -12.07
CA GLU A 178 -42.48 -11.47 -11.40
C GLU A 178 -42.05 -10.66 -10.15
N LYS A 179 -40.94 -11.08 -9.51
CA LYS A 179 -40.29 -10.35 -8.41
C LYS A 179 -38.93 -9.86 -8.88
N ASP A 180 -38.89 -8.62 -9.32
CA ASP A 180 -37.72 -8.01 -9.93
C ASP A 180 -36.57 -7.74 -8.93
N PHE A 181 -36.89 -7.57 -7.63
CA PHE A 181 -35.92 -7.19 -6.60
C PHE A 181 -35.84 -8.25 -5.50
N ILE A 182 -34.68 -8.83 -5.31
CA ILE A 182 -34.42 -9.91 -4.35
C ILE A 182 -33.34 -9.43 -3.36
N PRO A 183 -33.71 -9.21 -2.08
CA PRO A 183 -32.72 -8.93 -1.04
C PRO A 183 -31.74 -10.09 -0.87
N GLN A 184 -30.49 -9.77 -0.61
CA GLN A 184 -29.43 -10.75 -0.40
C GLN A 184 -28.45 -10.33 0.70
N ILE A 185 -27.77 -11.33 1.27
CA ILE A 185 -26.58 -11.17 2.08
C ILE A 185 -25.45 -12.02 1.48
N ALA A 186 -24.20 -11.65 1.71
CA ALA A 186 -23.06 -12.42 1.23
C ALA A 186 -21.95 -12.45 2.27
N GLY A 187 -21.25 -13.59 2.33
CA GLY A 187 -19.94 -13.68 2.98
C GLY A 187 -18.84 -13.50 1.95
N GLU A 188 -17.81 -12.72 2.27
CA GLU A 188 -16.75 -12.37 1.34
C GLU A 188 -15.37 -12.39 1.98
N LEU A 189 -14.38 -12.90 1.23
CA LEU A 189 -12.96 -12.79 1.52
C LEU A 189 -12.30 -11.89 0.48
N ILE A 190 -11.41 -11.02 0.93
CA ILE A 190 -10.67 -10.09 0.08
C ILE A 190 -9.17 -10.27 0.32
N TYR A 191 -8.42 -10.43 -0.77
CA TYR A 191 -6.98 -10.25 -0.77
C TYR A 191 -6.64 -8.91 -1.43
N LYS A 192 -5.95 -8.01 -0.70
CA LYS A 192 -5.59 -6.67 -1.16
C LYS A 192 -4.11 -6.59 -1.48
N ASN A 193 -3.78 -6.21 -2.71
CA ASN A 193 -2.41 -5.90 -3.11
C ASN A 193 -2.36 -4.55 -3.85
N LYS A 194 -1.86 -3.51 -3.18
CA LYS A 194 -1.84 -2.12 -3.68
C LYS A 194 -3.26 -1.67 -4.10
N ALA A 195 -3.45 -1.38 -5.39
CA ALA A 195 -4.72 -0.95 -5.98
C ALA A 195 -5.63 -2.11 -6.42
N ILE A 196 -5.20 -3.36 -6.26
CA ILE A 196 -5.94 -4.53 -6.73
C ILE A 196 -6.54 -5.28 -5.54
N LEU A 197 -7.83 -5.63 -5.63
CA LEU A 197 -8.52 -6.51 -4.70
C LEU A 197 -8.95 -7.77 -5.46
N ILE A 198 -8.56 -8.95 -4.97
CA ILE A 198 -9.11 -10.24 -5.40
C ILE A 198 -10.15 -10.61 -4.35
N ARG A 199 -11.38 -10.83 -4.79
CA ARG A 199 -12.55 -10.95 -3.93
C ARG A 199 -13.32 -12.21 -4.28
N GLY A 200 -13.60 -13.04 -3.29
CA GLY A 200 -14.37 -14.26 -3.49
C GLY A 200 -15.33 -14.51 -2.34
N GLY A 201 -16.47 -15.07 -2.64
CA GLY A 201 -17.48 -15.30 -1.63
C GLY A 201 -18.72 -16.02 -2.13
N VAL A 202 -19.72 -16.01 -1.29
CA VAL A 202 -21.01 -16.66 -1.56
C VAL A 202 -22.15 -15.74 -1.16
N GLN A 203 -23.10 -15.56 -2.07
CA GLN A 203 -24.32 -14.79 -1.87
C GLN A 203 -25.47 -15.71 -1.53
N PHE A 204 -26.31 -15.27 -0.61
CA PHE A 204 -27.50 -15.94 -0.12
C PHE A 204 -28.72 -15.05 -0.40
N PRO A 205 -29.47 -15.30 -1.50
CA PRO A 205 -30.74 -14.65 -1.73
C PRO A 205 -31.72 -14.95 -0.60
N LEU A 206 -32.39 -13.92 -0.06
CA LEU A 206 -33.34 -14.07 1.05
C LEU A 206 -34.75 -14.44 0.61
N GLN A 207 -35.01 -14.46 -0.69
CA GLN A 207 -36.25 -14.90 -1.30
C GLN A 207 -36.01 -16.11 -2.21
N LYS A 208 -37.06 -16.90 -2.49
CA LYS A 208 -36.96 -18.06 -3.39
C LYS A 208 -36.45 -17.67 -4.77
N MET A 209 -35.24 -18.13 -5.06
CA MET A 209 -34.64 -18.16 -6.38
C MET A 209 -34.42 -19.63 -6.78
N ASP A 210 -34.13 -19.87 -8.06
CA ASP A 210 -33.75 -21.21 -8.55
C ASP A 210 -32.46 -21.70 -7.89
N TYR A 211 -31.63 -20.76 -7.44
CA TYR A 211 -30.37 -21.00 -6.71
C TYR A 211 -30.47 -20.51 -5.26
N LYS A 212 -30.16 -21.38 -4.32
CA LYS A 212 -30.10 -21.04 -2.89
C LYS A 212 -28.83 -20.28 -2.51
N LEU A 213 -27.82 -20.40 -3.36
CA LEU A 213 -26.48 -19.85 -3.11
C LEU A 213 -25.81 -19.56 -4.45
N ILE A 214 -25.16 -18.39 -4.54
CA ILE A 214 -24.47 -17.95 -5.74
C ILE A 214 -23.01 -17.65 -5.39
N PRO A 215 -22.05 -18.51 -5.76
CA PRO A 215 -20.64 -18.21 -5.59
C PRO A 215 -20.21 -17.10 -6.54
N PHE A 216 -19.30 -16.26 -6.08
CA PHE A 216 -18.72 -15.21 -6.92
C PHE A 216 -17.21 -15.10 -6.75
N LEU A 217 -16.56 -14.63 -7.80
CA LEU A 217 -15.16 -14.24 -7.81
C LEU A 217 -15.03 -12.93 -8.59
N LYS A 218 -14.43 -11.92 -7.97
CA LYS A 218 -14.27 -10.58 -8.54
C LYS A 218 -12.81 -10.12 -8.45
N LEU A 219 -12.35 -9.46 -9.50
CA LEU A 219 -11.14 -8.65 -9.53
C LEU A 219 -11.56 -7.19 -9.53
N THR A 220 -11.19 -6.45 -8.49
CA THR A 220 -11.53 -5.03 -8.33
C THR A 220 -10.27 -4.18 -8.41
N TYR A 221 -10.32 -3.15 -9.21
CA TYR A 221 -9.25 -2.18 -9.36
C TYR A 221 -9.66 -0.84 -8.73
N LEU A 222 -8.90 -0.38 -7.74
CA LEU A 222 -9.11 0.91 -7.06
C LEU A 222 -8.50 2.02 -7.92
N LEU A 223 -9.32 2.99 -8.29
CA LEU A 223 -8.93 4.14 -9.10
C LEU A 223 -8.56 5.32 -8.20
N ASP A 224 -7.45 6.00 -8.54
CA ASP A 224 -6.95 7.19 -7.84
C ASP A 224 -7.67 8.48 -8.26
#